data_725eed6652ae22f08127bd265b2cf8a1
#
_entry.id   725eed6652ae22f08127bd265b2cf8a1
#
_cell.length_a   1.000
_cell.length_b   1.000
_cell.length_c   1.000
_cell.angle_alpha   90.00
_cell.angle_beta   90.00
_cell.angle_gamma   90.00
#
_symmetry.space_group_name_H-M   'P 1'
#
loop_
_entity.id
_entity.type
_entity.pdbx_description
1 polymer ?
#
loop_
_entity_poly.entity_id
_entity_poly.type
_entity_poly.pdbx_seq_one_letter_code
_entity_poly.pdbx_strand_id
1 'polypeptide(L)'
;TFAPEAGTQRLRDVINKNVTWPEIERTCSLAFKAGYTSVKLYFMMGLPTETMEDIEGIADTAQKVVDLYYANPDKPKGKSVQVTISVACFVPKPHTPFQFVPQDTEEQLKEKQQHLLHSVHSKKIHVNYHDSSISFLEAVFAKGDRRLGRVLETAYRKGCFFDGWDECFHYDRWMEAFAECGLDTAFYANRFIGLDEVTPWSHMDYGVSHDFLVREYQKAKAAQTTPRIP
;
A
#
# COMPACT_ATOMS: atom_id res chain seq x y z
N THR A 1 1.13 -5.29 16.76
CA THR A 1 1.03 -4.88 15.33
C THR A 1 0.51 -3.47 15.25
N PHE A 2 1.12 -2.62 14.43
CA PHE A 2 0.75 -1.22 14.20
C PHE A 2 0.78 -0.93 12.71
N ALA A 3 0.00 0.07 12.26
CA ALA A 3 -0.11 0.45 10.86
C ALA A 3 0.16 1.95 10.66
N PRO A 4 1.43 2.39 10.63
CA PRO A 4 1.77 3.77 10.25
C PRO A 4 1.34 4.10 8.82
N GLU A 5 1.30 3.11 7.94
CA GLU A 5 0.96 3.13 6.51
C GLU A 5 2.00 3.83 5.62
N ALA A 6 2.70 4.85 6.11
CA ALA A 6 3.72 5.57 5.35
C ALA A 6 4.94 5.92 6.22
N GLY A 7 6.12 6.00 5.60
CA GLY A 7 7.39 6.23 6.29
C GLY A 7 7.54 7.63 6.86
N THR A 8 7.04 8.65 6.17
CA THR A 8 7.16 10.05 6.59
C THR A 8 5.82 10.64 7.07
N GLN A 9 5.89 11.72 7.87
CA GLN A 9 4.67 12.45 8.27
C GLN A 9 3.99 13.05 7.05
N ARG A 10 4.76 13.64 6.14
CA ARG A 10 4.23 14.20 4.88
C ARG A 10 3.34 13.19 4.16
N LEU A 11 3.81 11.98 3.97
CA LEU A 11 3.06 10.97 3.22
C LEU A 11 1.88 10.41 4.03
N ARG A 12 1.99 10.35 5.37
CA ARG A 12 0.84 10.07 6.24
C ARG A 12 -0.25 11.13 6.11
N ASP A 13 0.15 12.40 5.96
CA ASP A 13 -0.80 13.51 5.75
C ASP A 13 -1.47 13.41 4.37
N VAL A 14 -0.73 13.05 3.32
CA VAL A 14 -1.28 12.77 1.97
C VAL A 14 -2.42 11.75 2.02
N ILE A 15 -2.24 10.67 2.75
CA ILE A 15 -3.27 9.61 2.87
C ILE A 15 -4.26 9.86 4.01
N ASN A 16 -4.19 11.01 4.65
CA ASN A 16 -5.04 11.41 5.79
C ASN A 16 -5.03 10.37 6.93
N LYS A 17 -3.86 9.74 7.19
CA LYS A 17 -3.74 8.68 8.21
C LYS A 17 -3.95 9.19 9.63
N ASN A 18 -3.66 10.48 9.88
CA ASN A 18 -3.81 11.13 11.18
C ASN A 18 -3.10 10.36 12.33
N VAL A 19 -1.89 9.85 12.05
CA VAL A 19 -1.00 9.20 13.03
C VAL A 19 0.33 9.92 13.00
N THR A 20 0.78 10.37 14.16
CA THR A 20 2.03 11.10 14.33
C THR A 20 3.13 10.23 14.93
N TRP A 21 4.40 10.64 14.79
CA TRP A 21 5.52 9.91 15.42
C TRP A 21 5.36 9.78 16.94
N PRO A 22 4.99 10.84 17.71
CA PRO A 22 4.78 10.71 19.16
C PRO A 22 3.73 9.64 19.55
N GLU A 23 2.70 9.41 18.73
CA GLU A 23 1.70 8.37 18.97
C GLU A 23 2.27 6.97 18.74
N ILE A 24 3.06 6.80 17.66
CA ILE A 24 3.78 5.56 17.37
C ILE A 24 4.76 5.26 18.49
N GLU A 25 5.59 6.23 18.87
CA GLU A 25 6.57 6.14 19.94
C GLU A 25 5.94 5.74 21.27
N ARG A 26 4.87 6.44 21.67
CA ARG A 26 4.15 6.14 22.92
C ARG A 26 3.61 4.71 22.90
N THR A 27 3.01 4.29 21.80
CA THR A 27 2.37 2.97 21.70
C THR A 27 3.39 1.84 21.70
N CYS A 28 4.51 1.99 20.97
CA CYS A 28 5.61 1.04 20.99
C CYS A 28 6.29 0.97 22.37
N SER A 29 6.50 2.12 23.02
CA SER A 29 7.09 2.18 24.35
C SER A 29 6.23 1.47 25.39
N LEU A 30 4.91 1.64 25.35
CA LEU A 30 3.99 0.92 26.22
C LEU A 30 4.02 -0.61 25.99
N ALA A 31 4.09 -1.03 24.71
CA ALA A 31 4.23 -2.44 24.38
C ALA A 31 5.53 -3.03 24.94
N PHE A 32 6.66 -2.32 24.81
CA PHE A 32 7.92 -2.77 25.34
C PHE A 32 7.96 -2.80 26.88
N LYS A 33 7.34 -1.82 27.55
CA LYS A 33 7.15 -1.84 29.02
C LYS A 33 6.28 -3.02 29.47
N ALA A 34 5.32 -3.43 28.66
CA ALA A 34 4.51 -4.63 28.92
C ALA A 34 5.24 -5.95 28.62
N GLY A 35 6.52 -5.91 28.22
CA GLY A 35 7.36 -7.09 28.01
C GLY A 35 7.35 -7.66 26.60
N TYR A 36 6.68 -7.02 25.63
CA TYR A 36 6.76 -7.43 24.23
C TYR A 36 8.15 -7.19 23.67
N THR A 37 8.61 -8.10 22.82
CA THR A 37 9.93 -8.05 22.15
C THR A 37 9.82 -8.12 20.63
N SER A 38 8.59 -8.18 20.10
CA SER A 38 8.33 -8.21 18.66
C SER A 38 7.27 -7.19 18.31
N VAL A 39 7.54 -6.40 17.26
CA VAL A 39 6.61 -5.42 16.70
C VAL A 39 6.54 -5.63 15.19
N LYS A 40 5.32 -5.66 14.64
CA LYS A 40 5.07 -5.65 13.20
C LYS A 40 4.47 -4.32 12.79
N LEU A 41 5.08 -3.67 11.82
CA LEU A 41 4.68 -2.39 11.26
C LEU A 41 4.18 -2.59 9.84
N TYR A 42 2.96 -2.15 9.55
CA TYR A 42 2.41 -2.17 8.20
C TYR A 42 2.62 -0.85 7.49
N PHE A 43 3.05 -0.94 6.23
CA PHE A 43 3.23 0.18 5.32
C PHE A 43 2.65 -0.13 3.95
N MET A 44 2.36 0.92 3.20
CA MET A 44 2.06 0.85 1.77
C MET A 44 3.20 1.45 0.97
N MET A 45 3.41 0.96 -0.25
CA MET A 45 4.38 1.43 -1.24
C MET A 45 3.66 1.74 -2.54
N GLY A 46 4.10 2.77 -3.26
CA GLY A 46 3.42 3.26 -4.46
C GLY A 46 2.27 4.23 -4.16
N LEU A 47 2.29 4.88 -3.00
CA LEU A 47 1.31 5.89 -2.62
C LEU A 47 1.41 7.13 -3.52
N PRO A 48 0.30 7.85 -3.77
CA PRO A 48 0.33 9.09 -4.52
C PRO A 48 1.34 10.09 -3.91
N THR A 49 2.15 10.73 -4.76
CA THR A 49 3.21 11.67 -4.39
C THR A 49 4.40 11.09 -3.61
N GLU A 50 4.49 9.78 -3.48
CA GLU A 50 5.58 9.10 -2.79
C GLU A 50 6.93 9.35 -3.46
N THR A 51 7.95 9.63 -2.66
CA THR A 51 9.34 9.82 -3.08
C THR A 51 10.25 8.74 -2.49
N MET A 52 11.50 8.63 -2.95
CA MET A 52 12.47 7.71 -2.36
C MET A 52 12.79 8.04 -0.90
N GLU A 53 12.72 9.33 -0.52
CA GLU A 53 12.85 9.76 0.88
C GLU A 53 11.71 9.19 1.77
N ASP A 54 10.49 9.08 1.22
CA ASP A 54 9.38 8.45 1.95
C ASP A 54 9.60 6.95 2.14
N ILE A 55 10.24 6.29 1.16
CA ILE A 55 10.63 4.88 1.27
C ILE A 55 11.72 4.69 2.33
N GLU A 56 12.75 5.53 2.35
CA GLU A 56 13.77 5.56 3.41
C GLU A 56 13.15 5.76 4.79
N GLY A 57 12.14 6.64 4.88
CA GLY A 57 11.38 6.90 6.08
C GLY A 57 10.71 5.65 6.69
N ILE A 58 10.44 4.62 5.89
CA ILE A 58 9.97 3.32 6.39
C ILE A 58 11.06 2.64 7.23
N ALA A 59 12.29 2.57 6.68
CA ALA A 59 13.44 2.00 7.39
C ALA A 59 13.78 2.80 8.65
N ASP A 60 13.77 4.13 8.56
CA ASP A 60 13.99 5.03 9.68
C ASP A 60 12.96 4.84 10.80
N THR A 61 11.70 4.72 10.44
CA THR A 61 10.62 4.46 11.42
C THR A 61 10.86 3.14 12.15
N ALA A 62 11.23 2.09 11.44
CA ALA A 62 11.53 0.79 12.03
C ALA A 62 12.79 0.85 12.92
N GLN A 63 13.84 1.58 12.50
CA GLN A 63 15.06 1.78 13.30
C GLN A 63 14.75 2.54 14.59
N LYS A 64 13.98 3.62 14.53
CA LYS A 64 13.52 4.34 15.73
C LYS A 64 12.77 3.43 16.69
N VAL A 65 11.96 2.50 16.21
CA VAL A 65 11.27 1.51 17.08
C VAL A 65 12.26 0.54 17.71
N VAL A 66 13.30 0.11 17.00
CA VAL A 66 14.39 -0.70 17.57
C VAL A 66 15.09 0.10 18.70
N ASP A 67 15.39 1.37 18.46
CA ASP A 67 16.09 2.23 19.42
C ASP A 67 15.26 2.45 20.69
N LEU A 68 13.93 2.62 20.57
CA LEU A 68 13.02 2.71 21.73
C LEU A 68 13.08 1.47 22.62
N TYR A 69 13.20 0.27 22.04
CA TYR A 69 13.36 -0.95 22.84
C TYR A 69 14.66 -0.92 23.64
N TYR A 70 15.77 -0.55 23.02
CA TYR A 70 17.07 -0.53 23.70
C TYR A 70 17.19 0.61 24.71
N ALA A 71 16.50 1.71 24.50
CA ALA A 71 16.39 2.81 25.46
C ALA A 71 15.52 2.48 26.69
N ASN A 72 14.66 1.45 26.61
CA ASN A 72 13.82 1.06 27.73
C ASN A 72 14.66 0.40 28.87
N PRO A 73 14.74 1.02 30.08
CA PRO A 73 15.49 0.47 31.19
C PRO A 73 14.91 -0.86 31.71
N ASP A 74 13.60 -1.07 31.51
CA ASP A 74 12.87 -2.24 32.02
C ASP A 74 12.81 -3.39 30.98
N LYS A 75 13.58 -3.28 29.88
CA LYS A 75 13.59 -4.34 28.85
C LYS A 75 14.02 -5.68 29.44
N PRO A 76 13.43 -6.80 28.97
CA PRO A 76 13.78 -8.13 29.44
C PRO A 76 15.26 -8.45 29.21
N LYS A 77 15.96 -8.86 30.27
CA LYS A 77 17.39 -9.23 30.20
C LYS A 77 17.60 -10.42 29.27
N GLY A 78 18.62 -10.33 28.43
CA GLY A 78 19.00 -11.42 27.50
C GLY A 78 18.06 -11.56 26.28
N LYS A 79 17.01 -10.73 26.16
CA LYS A 79 16.11 -10.74 24.97
C LYS A 79 16.46 -9.60 24.04
N SER A 80 16.28 -9.85 22.75
CA SER A 80 16.45 -8.90 21.67
C SER A 80 15.09 -8.53 21.07
N VAL A 81 14.97 -7.31 20.57
CA VAL A 81 13.80 -6.90 19.80
C VAL A 81 13.85 -7.47 18.39
N GLN A 82 12.67 -7.72 17.82
CA GLN A 82 12.46 -7.98 16.40
C GLN A 82 11.39 -7.02 15.87
N VAL A 83 11.74 -6.23 14.88
CA VAL A 83 10.80 -5.37 14.15
C VAL A 83 10.59 -5.93 12.76
N THR A 84 9.35 -6.17 12.38
CA THR A 84 9.00 -6.62 11.04
C THR A 84 8.30 -5.50 10.30
N ILE A 85 8.90 -5.04 9.21
CA ILE A 85 8.26 -4.19 8.21
C ILE A 85 7.45 -5.09 7.29
N SER A 86 6.15 -4.83 7.12
CA SER A 86 5.28 -5.53 6.18
C SER A 86 4.74 -4.50 5.19
N VAL A 87 5.14 -4.61 3.93
CA VAL A 87 4.79 -3.65 2.88
C VAL A 87 3.79 -4.26 1.91
N ALA A 88 2.67 -3.57 1.71
CA ALA A 88 1.71 -3.87 0.64
C ALA A 88 1.85 -2.85 -0.48
N CYS A 89 1.64 -3.27 -1.73
CA CYS A 89 1.55 -2.33 -2.84
C CYS A 89 0.22 -1.56 -2.75
N PHE A 90 0.27 -0.26 -2.99
CA PHE A 90 -0.92 0.56 -3.06
C PHE A 90 -1.76 0.18 -4.28
N VAL A 91 -3.05 0.00 -4.06
CA VAL A 91 -4.04 -0.27 -5.13
C VAL A 91 -5.11 0.81 -5.10
N PRO A 92 -5.23 1.64 -6.14
CA PRO A 92 -6.29 2.65 -6.24
C PRO A 92 -7.66 1.97 -6.24
N LYS A 93 -8.60 2.49 -5.44
CA LYS A 93 -9.94 1.91 -5.32
C LYS A 93 -11.00 2.90 -5.78
N PRO A 94 -12.05 2.43 -6.49
CA PRO A 94 -13.26 3.21 -6.76
C PRO A 94 -13.85 3.85 -5.50
N HIS A 95 -14.54 4.96 -5.66
CA HIS A 95 -15.19 5.71 -4.57
C HIS A 95 -14.26 6.18 -3.46
N THR A 96 -12.95 6.28 -3.73
CA THR A 96 -11.96 6.91 -2.85
C THR A 96 -11.34 8.12 -3.53
N PRO A 97 -10.75 9.07 -2.77
CA PRO A 97 -10.03 10.20 -3.37
C PRO A 97 -8.92 9.79 -4.34
N PHE A 98 -8.39 8.57 -4.19
CA PHE A 98 -7.31 8.05 -5.04
C PHE A 98 -7.79 7.20 -6.22
N GLN A 99 -9.09 7.16 -6.51
CA GLN A 99 -9.61 6.47 -7.71
C GLN A 99 -9.03 7.02 -9.03
N PHE A 100 -8.56 8.26 -9.02
CA PHE A 100 -8.03 8.95 -10.21
C PHE A 100 -6.58 8.58 -10.53
N VAL A 101 -5.80 8.15 -9.53
CA VAL A 101 -4.36 7.95 -9.69
C VAL A 101 -4.01 6.63 -10.36
N PRO A 102 -2.88 6.57 -11.09
CA PRO A 102 -2.31 5.30 -11.53
C PRO A 102 -1.79 4.50 -10.34
N GLN A 103 -1.72 3.19 -10.50
CA GLN A 103 -0.80 2.37 -9.71
C GLN A 103 0.60 2.50 -10.30
N ASP A 104 1.64 2.45 -9.48
CA ASP A 104 3.01 2.33 -9.95
C ASP A 104 3.18 1.10 -10.85
N THR A 105 4.07 1.19 -11.84
CA THR A 105 4.42 0.03 -12.65
C THR A 105 5.20 -0.99 -11.83
N GLU A 106 5.30 -2.22 -12.34
CA GLU A 106 6.07 -3.27 -11.70
C GLU A 106 7.55 -2.89 -11.54
N GLU A 107 8.12 -2.19 -12.53
CA GLU A 107 9.49 -1.69 -12.48
C GLU A 107 9.68 -0.66 -11.38
N GLN A 108 8.75 0.30 -11.27
CA GLN A 108 8.77 1.32 -10.21
C GLN A 108 8.64 0.70 -8.82
N LEU A 109 7.75 -0.27 -8.65
CA LEU A 109 7.60 -0.99 -7.38
C LEU A 109 8.86 -1.78 -7.02
N LYS A 110 9.49 -2.47 -7.99
CA LYS A 110 10.75 -3.19 -7.79
C LYS A 110 11.90 -2.25 -7.39
N GLU A 111 12.00 -1.09 -8.06
CA GLU A 111 12.99 -0.07 -7.71
C GLU A 111 12.82 0.40 -6.26
N LYS A 112 11.60 0.73 -5.86
CA LYS A 112 11.27 1.14 -4.49
C LYS A 112 11.54 0.02 -3.46
N GLN A 113 11.21 -1.23 -3.78
CA GLN A 113 11.51 -2.38 -2.92
C GLN A 113 13.01 -2.55 -2.72
N GLN A 114 13.82 -2.45 -3.78
CA GLN A 114 15.27 -2.52 -3.68
C GLN A 114 15.84 -1.38 -2.86
N HIS A 115 15.31 -0.16 -3.06
CA HIS A 115 15.72 1.00 -2.28
C HIS A 115 15.44 0.81 -0.78
N LEU A 116 14.25 0.32 -0.42
CA LEU A 116 13.90 -0.01 0.96
C LEU A 116 14.86 -1.06 1.56
N LEU A 117 15.15 -2.13 0.82
CA LEU A 117 16.06 -3.17 1.29
C LEU A 117 17.48 -2.63 1.55
N HIS A 118 17.96 -1.72 0.69
CA HIS A 118 19.27 -1.07 0.88
C HIS A 118 19.29 -0.09 2.07
N SER A 119 18.14 0.51 2.41
CA SER A 119 18.02 1.45 3.53
C SER A 119 17.95 0.75 4.90
N VAL A 120 17.69 -0.56 4.93
CA VAL A 120 17.59 -1.33 6.18
C VAL A 120 18.96 -1.91 6.56
N HIS A 121 19.59 -1.37 7.59
CA HIS A 121 20.93 -1.81 8.02
C HIS A 121 20.94 -2.69 9.27
N SER A 122 19.86 -2.68 10.05
CA SER A 122 19.78 -3.42 11.31
C SER A 122 19.35 -4.86 11.13
N LYS A 123 20.12 -5.80 11.66
CA LYS A 123 19.75 -7.23 11.72
C LYS A 123 18.51 -7.50 12.61
N LYS A 124 17.96 -6.47 13.28
CA LYS A 124 16.76 -6.55 14.11
C LYS A 124 15.49 -6.24 13.30
N ILE A 125 15.67 -5.80 12.06
CA ILE A 125 14.59 -5.41 11.16
C ILE A 125 14.49 -6.46 10.05
N HIS A 126 13.30 -7.01 9.86
CA HIS A 126 12.95 -7.90 8.77
C HIS A 126 11.95 -7.22 7.84
N VAL A 127 12.17 -7.31 6.54
CA VAL A 127 11.28 -6.73 5.53
C VAL A 127 10.54 -7.85 4.82
N ASN A 128 9.21 -7.78 4.84
CA ASN A 128 8.32 -8.61 4.05
C ASN A 128 7.51 -7.70 3.12
N TYR A 129 7.38 -8.05 1.86
CA TYR A 129 6.52 -7.35 0.90
C TYR A 129 5.64 -8.35 0.15
N HIS A 130 4.48 -7.88 -0.28
CA HIS A 130 3.54 -8.67 -1.07
C HIS A 130 4.00 -8.72 -2.53
N ASP A 131 3.62 -9.77 -3.23
CA ASP A 131 3.88 -9.90 -4.67
C ASP A 131 3.21 -8.75 -5.42
N SER A 132 4.00 -8.05 -6.25
CA SER A 132 3.53 -6.92 -7.05
C SER A 132 2.57 -7.35 -8.15
N SER A 133 2.69 -8.57 -8.68
CA SER A 133 1.84 -9.08 -9.75
C SER A 133 0.40 -9.33 -9.30
N ILE A 134 0.19 -9.81 -8.06
CA ILE A 134 -1.13 -9.94 -7.46
C ILE A 134 -1.76 -8.54 -7.30
N SER A 135 -0.99 -7.59 -6.74
CA SER A 135 -1.46 -6.22 -6.55
C SER A 135 -1.75 -5.51 -7.87
N PHE A 136 -0.98 -5.81 -8.91
CA PHE A 136 -1.23 -5.29 -10.25
C PHE A 136 -2.56 -5.78 -10.83
N LEU A 137 -2.81 -7.09 -10.79
CA LEU A 137 -4.11 -7.63 -11.20
C LEU A 137 -5.26 -7.07 -10.38
N GLU A 138 -5.07 -6.90 -9.06
CA GLU A 138 -6.06 -6.27 -8.20
C GLU A 138 -6.39 -4.85 -8.68
N ALA A 139 -5.40 -4.05 -9.08
CA ALA A 139 -5.61 -2.70 -9.62
C ALA A 139 -6.36 -2.73 -10.96
N VAL A 140 -6.01 -3.67 -11.85
CA VAL A 140 -6.71 -3.85 -13.13
C VAL A 140 -8.19 -4.13 -12.88
N PHE A 141 -8.52 -5.05 -11.98
CA PHE A 141 -9.92 -5.39 -11.70
C PHE A 141 -10.63 -4.30 -10.89
N ALA A 142 -9.95 -3.64 -9.96
CA ALA A 142 -10.53 -2.53 -9.18
C ALA A 142 -10.95 -1.35 -10.05
N LYS A 143 -10.18 -1.05 -11.11
CA LYS A 143 -10.45 0.05 -12.06
C LYS A 143 -11.06 -0.45 -13.36
N GLY A 144 -11.46 -1.71 -13.40
CA GLY A 144 -11.94 -2.39 -14.59
C GLY A 144 -13.35 -2.03 -14.99
N ASP A 145 -13.73 -2.51 -16.16
CA ASP A 145 -15.08 -2.39 -16.70
C ASP A 145 -15.63 -3.78 -17.15
N ARG A 146 -16.85 -3.79 -17.70
CA ARG A 146 -17.54 -5.03 -18.10
C ARG A 146 -16.76 -5.88 -19.11
N ARG A 147 -15.82 -5.32 -19.88
CA ARG A 147 -14.99 -6.06 -20.84
C ARG A 147 -14.12 -7.11 -20.16
N LEU A 148 -13.75 -6.87 -18.88
CA LEU A 148 -12.99 -7.83 -18.07
C LEU A 148 -13.73 -9.14 -17.81
N GLY A 149 -15.06 -9.19 -17.99
CA GLY A 149 -15.83 -10.44 -17.90
C GLY A 149 -15.34 -11.51 -18.87
N ARG A 150 -14.93 -11.12 -20.09
CA ARG A 150 -14.35 -12.06 -21.07
C ARG A 150 -12.95 -12.54 -20.63
N VAL A 151 -12.15 -11.67 -20.00
CA VAL A 151 -10.85 -12.05 -19.46
C VAL A 151 -11.00 -13.07 -18.35
N LEU A 152 -11.96 -12.86 -17.43
CA LEU A 152 -12.27 -13.81 -16.35
C LEU A 152 -12.62 -15.19 -16.89
N GLU A 153 -13.51 -15.26 -17.91
CA GLU A 153 -13.90 -16.50 -18.55
C GLU A 153 -12.70 -17.19 -19.23
N THR A 154 -11.88 -16.42 -19.95
CA THR A 154 -10.70 -16.93 -20.66
C THR A 154 -9.64 -17.44 -19.66
N ALA A 155 -9.36 -16.68 -18.59
CA ALA A 155 -8.44 -17.08 -17.54
C ALA A 155 -8.91 -18.35 -16.81
N TYR A 156 -10.21 -18.45 -16.50
CA TYR A 156 -10.78 -19.66 -15.92
C TYR A 156 -10.57 -20.88 -16.84
N ARG A 157 -10.82 -20.75 -18.16
CA ARG A 157 -10.58 -21.82 -19.14
C ARG A 157 -9.10 -22.19 -19.24
N LYS A 158 -8.18 -21.26 -18.94
CA LYS A 158 -6.74 -21.49 -18.87
C LYS A 158 -6.28 -22.10 -17.53
N GLY A 159 -7.23 -22.35 -16.59
CA GLY A 159 -6.95 -22.97 -15.30
C GLY A 159 -6.59 -21.97 -14.19
N CYS A 160 -6.92 -20.69 -14.32
CA CYS A 160 -6.80 -19.72 -13.25
C CYS A 160 -8.02 -19.83 -12.32
N PHE A 161 -7.84 -20.52 -11.20
CA PHE A 161 -8.83 -20.63 -10.12
C PHE A 161 -8.09 -20.88 -8.80
N PHE A 162 -8.71 -20.49 -7.68
CA PHE A 162 -8.08 -20.49 -6.37
C PHE A 162 -6.87 -19.54 -6.24
N ASP A 163 -6.86 -18.44 -6.99
CA ASP A 163 -5.76 -17.47 -7.04
C ASP A 163 -5.47 -16.76 -5.70
N GLY A 164 -6.28 -17.00 -4.66
CA GLY A 164 -5.98 -16.59 -3.29
C GLY A 164 -4.91 -17.44 -2.59
N TRP A 165 -4.45 -18.51 -3.24
CA TRP A 165 -3.38 -19.39 -2.78
C TRP A 165 -2.18 -19.23 -3.70
N ASP A 166 -1.01 -18.88 -3.14
CA ASP A 166 0.20 -18.58 -3.92
C ASP A 166 0.55 -19.70 -4.91
N GLU A 167 0.37 -20.97 -4.51
CA GLU A 167 0.64 -22.14 -5.36
C GLU A 167 -0.35 -22.32 -6.51
N CYS A 168 -1.50 -21.66 -6.46
CA CYS A 168 -2.52 -21.72 -7.51
C CYS A 168 -2.50 -20.48 -8.42
N PHE A 169 -1.76 -19.44 -8.03
CA PHE A 169 -1.70 -18.19 -8.78
C PHE A 169 -0.76 -18.30 -9.98
N HIS A 170 -1.30 -18.09 -11.18
CA HIS A 170 -0.58 -18.18 -12.45
C HIS A 170 -0.66 -16.86 -13.21
N TYR A 171 0.24 -15.92 -12.88
CA TYR A 171 0.24 -14.58 -13.47
C TYR A 171 0.40 -14.57 -14.98
N ASP A 172 1.24 -15.44 -15.53
CA ASP A 172 1.45 -15.62 -16.97
C ASP A 172 0.16 -15.98 -17.71
N ARG A 173 -0.64 -16.87 -17.16
CA ARG A 173 -1.94 -17.26 -17.76
C ARG A 173 -2.95 -16.11 -17.74
N TRP A 174 -2.91 -15.27 -16.71
CA TRP A 174 -3.70 -14.05 -16.67
C TRP A 174 -3.28 -13.09 -17.78
N MET A 175 -1.98 -12.86 -17.99
CA MET A 175 -1.48 -11.99 -19.05
C MET A 175 -1.83 -12.54 -20.45
N GLU A 176 -1.74 -13.86 -20.65
CA GLU A 176 -2.23 -14.50 -21.87
C GLU A 176 -3.73 -14.27 -22.09
N ALA A 177 -4.56 -14.38 -21.05
CA ALA A 177 -6.00 -14.13 -21.16
C ALA A 177 -6.31 -12.68 -21.55
N PHE A 178 -5.59 -11.69 -21.01
CA PHE A 178 -5.69 -10.30 -21.44
C PHE A 178 -5.30 -10.11 -22.90
N ALA A 179 -4.18 -10.67 -23.31
CA ALA A 179 -3.69 -10.61 -24.70
C ALA A 179 -4.70 -11.23 -25.68
N GLU A 180 -5.24 -12.41 -25.36
CA GLU A 180 -6.26 -13.09 -26.18
C GLU A 180 -7.55 -12.29 -26.30
N CYS A 181 -7.93 -11.56 -25.26
CA CYS A 181 -9.08 -10.66 -25.27
C CYS A 181 -8.79 -9.30 -25.92
N GLY A 182 -7.56 -9.00 -26.31
CA GLY A 182 -7.14 -7.74 -26.90
C GLY A 182 -7.26 -6.55 -25.94
N LEU A 183 -7.07 -6.78 -24.63
CA LEU A 183 -7.17 -5.75 -23.60
C LEU A 183 -5.80 -5.44 -22.99
N ASP A 184 -5.49 -4.14 -22.90
CA ASP A 184 -4.26 -3.63 -22.28
C ASP A 184 -4.48 -3.45 -20.76
N THR A 185 -3.73 -4.17 -19.95
CA THR A 185 -3.77 -4.08 -18.49
C THR A 185 -3.32 -2.71 -17.98
N ALA A 186 -2.33 -2.08 -18.65
CA ALA A 186 -1.84 -0.75 -18.29
C ALA A 186 -2.91 0.34 -18.44
N PHE A 187 -3.83 0.18 -19.40
CA PHE A 187 -4.98 1.07 -19.56
C PHE A 187 -5.83 1.12 -18.28
N TYR A 188 -5.97 0.01 -17.57
CA TYR A 188 -6.73 -0.04 -16.32
C TYR A 188 -5.90 0.40 -15.12
N ALA A 189 -4.71 -0.20 -14.91
CA ALA A 189 -3.94 -0.02 -13.68
C ALA A 189 -3.10 1.26 -13.67
N ASN A 190 -2.39 1.57 -14.77
CA ASN A 190 -1.28 2.53 -14.77
C ASN A 190 -1.61 3.89 -15.37
N ARG A 191 -2.86 4.15 -15.77
CA ARG A 191 -3.24 5.48 -16.26
C ARG A 191 -3.88 6.35 -15.17
N PHE A 192 -3.67 7.65 -15.28
CA PHE A 192 -4.47 8.63 -14.57
C PHE A 192 -5.88 8.72 -15.20
N ILE A 193 -6.92 8.70 -14.36
CA ILE A 193 -8.31 8.93 -14.79
C ILE A 193 -8.60 10.42 -14.65
N GLY A 194 -9.05 11.08 -15.72
CA GLY A 194 -9.42 12.49 -15.68
C GLY A 194 -10.47 12.77 -14.60
N LEU A 195 -10.35 13.93 -13.94
CA LEU A 195 -11.27 14.26 -12.85
C LEU A 195 -12.74 14.35 -13.29
N ASP A 196 -12.99 14.69 -14.56
CA ASP A 196 -14.33 14.78 -15.15
C ASP A 196 -14.67 13.54 -15.99
N GLU A 197 -13.83 12.51 -15.97
CA GLU A 197 -14.06 11.28 -16.75
C GLU A 197 -15.17 10.45 -16.15
N VAL A 198 -16.11 9.98 -17.01
CA VAL A 198 -17.15 9.02 -16.61
C VAL A 198 -16.50 7.66 -16.41
N THR A 199 -16.48 7.20 -15.18
CA THR A 199 -15.89 5.90 -14.83
C THR A 199 -16.92 4.77 -14.87
N PRO A 200 -16.48 3.50 -14.96
CA PRO A 200 -17.40 2.36 -14.96
C PRO A 200 -18.32 2.28 -13.73
N TRP A 201 -17.93 2.88 -12.63
CA TRP A 201 -18.67 2.89 -11.35
C TRP A 201 -19.42 4.19 -11.07
N SER A 202 -19.39 5.19 -11.98
CA SER A 202 -20.06 6.49 -11.77
C SER A 202 -21.57 6.42 -11.58
N HIS A 203 -22.19 5.30 -11.98
CA HIS A 203 -23.63 5.05 -11.82
C HIS A 203 -24.01 4.51 -10.43
N MET A 204 -23.03 4.16 -9.59
CA MET A 204 -23.26 3.65 -8.24
C MET A 204 -23.13 4.78 -7.22
N ASP A 205 -24.17 4.98 -6.41
CA ASP A 205 -24.18 5.99 -5.35
C ASP A 205 -23.98 5.33 -3.99
N TYR A 206 -22.86 5.69 -3.33
CA TYR A 206 -22.52 5.28 -1.96
C TYR A 206 -22.69 6.44 -0.96
N GLY A 207 -23.38 7.48 -1.32
CA GLY A 207 -23.54 8.67 -0.46
C GLY A 207 -22.30 9.57 -0.41
N VAL A 208 -21.32 9.36 -1.30
CA VAL A 208 -20.11 10.18 -1.43
C VAL A 208 -20.11 10.88 -2.78
N SER A 209 -20.22 12.22 -2.78
CA SER A 209 -20.28 12.97 -4.03
C SER A 209 -18.94 12.98 -4.76
N HIS A 210 -19.00 13.08 -6.08
CA HIS A 210 -17.82 13.22 -6.94
C HIS A 210 -16.98 14.45 -6.53
N ASP A 211 -17.62 15.60 -6.29
CA ASP A 211 -16.94 16.84 -5.87
C ASP A 211 -16.19 16.68 -4.55
N PHE A 212 -16.73 15.87 -3.63
CA PHE A 212 -16.01 15.53 -2.38
C PHE A 212 -14.73 14.75 -2.70
N LEU A 213 -14.78 13.73 -3.55
CA LEU A 213 -13.62 12.93 -3.90
C LEU A 213 -12.55 13.76 -4.61
N VAL A 214 -12.94 14.65 -5.54
CA VAL A 214 -12.02 15.57 -6.22
C VAL A 214 -11.37 16.54 -5.22
N ARG A 215 -12.15 17.13 -4.32
CA ARG A 215 -11.63 18.04 -3.29
C ARG A 215 -10.63 17.35 -2.36
N GLU A 216 -10.95 16.15 -1.87
CA GLU A 216 -10.06 15.38 -0.99
C GLU A 216 -8.80 14.92 -1.73
N TYR A 217 -8.90 14.58 -3.01
CA TYR A 217 -7.73 14.30 -3.85
C TYR A 217 -6.81 15.53 -3.98
N GLN A 218 -7.38 16.71 -4.19
CA GLN A 218 -6.59 17.95 -4.27
C GLN A 218 -5.90 18.29 -2.94
N LYS A 219 -6.58 18.09 -1.79
CA LYS A 219 -5.97 18.22 -0.48
C LYS A 219 -4.82 17.24 -0.28
N ALA A 220 -5.02 15.97 -0.65
CA ALA A 220 -3.99 14.95 -0.59
C ALA A 220 -2.73 15.36 -1.38
N LYS A 221 -2.88 15.86 -2.60
CA LYS A 221 -1.76 16.39 -3.40
C LYS A 221 -0.99 17.52 -2.72
N ALA A 222 -1.66 18.30 -1.90
CA ALA A 222 -1.08 19.39 -1.12
C ALA A 222 -0.59 18.94 0.28
N ALA A 223 -0.64 17.64 0.58
CA ALA A 223 -0.38 17.06 1.91
C ALA A 223 -1.19 17.75 3.04
N GLN A 224 -2.42 18.12 2.73
CA GLN A 224 -3.35 18.75 3.69
C GLN A 224 -4.27 17.69 4.29
N THR A 225 -4.28 17.60 5.61
CA THR A 225 -5.16 16.66 6.32
C THR A 225 -6.58 17.20 6.45
N THR A 226 -7.55 16.29 6.45
CA THR A 226 -8.91 16.58 6.87
C THR A 226 -9.06 16.14 8.33
N PRO A 227 -9.44 17.05 9.25
CA PRO A 227 -9.64 16.70 10.65
C PRO A 227 -10.63 15.56 10.82
N ARG A 228 -10.38 14.70 11.80
CA ARG A 228 -11.39 13.70 12.21
C ARG A 228 -12.62 14.44 12.69
N ILE A 229 -13.78 14.01 12.23
CA ILE A 229 -15.05 14.43 12.82
C ILE A 229 -15.10 13.83 14.23
N PRO A 230 -15.32 14.64 15.28
CA PRO A 230 -15.33 14.17 16.65
C PRO A 230 -16.45 13.15 16.91
#